data_3e76a01e40d9e634af64a78eb5daf0e0
#
_entry.id   3e76a01e40d9e634af64a78eb5daf0e0
#
_cell.length_a   1.000
_cell.length_b   1.000
_cell.length_c   1.000
_cell.angle_alpha   90.00
_cell.angle_beta   90.00
_cell.angle_gamma   90.00
#
_symmetry.space_group_name_H-M   'P 1'
#
loop_
_entity.id
_entity.type
_entity.pdbx_description
1 polymer ?
#
loop_
_entity_poly.entity_id
_entity_poly.type
_entity_poly.pdbx_seq_one_letter_code
_entity_poly.pdbx_strand_id
1 'polypeptide(L)'
;MTLHPFVPWPDKRLRTAAAPVDEITDDIHALWADMVETMDAMPGVGLAAPQIGVMLQVAVVDATPDRSRRILLANPTVLTASDEVEAGTEASPNLPGVHAEIVRPKAVTVRFLNAQGVIDRRDFEGLEARSVQHQIDHLAGRMYFDNLGRVKRDMLIRKARKSR
;
A
#
# COMPACT_ATOMS: atom_id res chain seq x y z
N MET A 1 5.72 20.18 2.11
CA MET A 1 5.06 18.98 1.58
C MET A 1 5.16 18.97 0.06
N THR A 2 5.44 17.83 -0.51
CA THR A 2 5.76 17.69 -1.92
C THR A 2 5.01 16.51 -2.53
N LEU A 3 4.44 16.73 -3.72
CA LEU A 3 3.88 15.63 -4.51
C LEU A 3 5.03 14.89 -5.19
N HIS A 4 4.93 13.55 -5.20
CA HIS A 4 5.93 12.68 -5.82
C HIS A 4 5.35 11.96 -7.03
N PRO A 5 6.12 11.80 -8.11
CA PRO A 5 5.69 10.97 -9.23
C PRO A 5 5.72 9.49 -8.83
N PHE A 6 4.82 8.71 -9.43
CA PHE A 6 4.77 7.27 -9.20
C PHE A 6 5.79 6.54 -10.06
N VAL A 7 6.44 5.54 -9.44
CA VAL A 7 7.36 4.65 -10.14
C VAL A 7 6.55 3.79 -11.12
N PRO A 8 6.89 3.74 -12.41
CA PRO A 8 6.10 2.97 -13.39
C PRO A 8 6.49 1.49 -13.39
N TRP A 9 5.48 0.60 -13.42
CA TRP A 9 5.71 -0.82 -13.65
C TRP A 9 6.29 -1.03 -15.06
N PRO A 10 7.31 -1.85 -15.26
CA PRO A 10 7.88 -2.87 -14.37
C PRO A 10 9.20 -2.46 -13.68
N ASP A 11 9.31 -1.23 -13.22
CA ASP A 11 10.49 -0.78 -12.49
C ASP A 11 10.87 -1.77 -11.37
N LYS A 12 12.15 -2.08 -11.27
CA LYS A 12 12.69 -3.06 -10.32
C LYS A 12 12.35 -2.72 -8.87
N ARG A 13 12.22 -1.45 -8.53
CA ARG A 13 11.90 -1.01 -7.16
C ARG A 13 10.55 -1.53 -6.70
N LEU A 14 9.59 -1.70 -7.62
CA LEU A 14 8.27 -2.24 -7.31
C LEU A 14 8.30 -3.74 -6.98
N ARG A 15 9.40 -4.43 -7.29
CA ARG A 15 9.60 -5.85 -7.04
C ARG A 15 10.71 -6.12 -6.04
N THR A 16 11.13 -5.11 -5.31
CA THR A 16 12.19 -5.20 -4.31
C THR A 16 11.60 -4.93 -2.94
N ALA A 17 11.93 -5.77 -1.96
CA ALA A 17 11.48 -5.55 -0.59
C ALA A 17 12.13 -4.28 -0.02
N ALA A 18 11.32 -3.48 0.65
CA ALA A 18 11.77 -2.25 1.29
C ALA A 18 12.54 -2.57 2.59
N ALA A 19 13.44 -1.68 2.97
CA ALA A 19 14.21 -1.82 4.21
C ALA A 19 13.38 -1.36 5.42
N PRO A 20 13.51 -2.02 6.57
CA PRO A 20 12.86 -1.57 7.80
C PRO A 20 13.42 -0.22 8.26
N VAL A 21 12.60 0.50 9.00
CA VAL A 21 12.96 1.77 9.64
C VAL A 21 13.40 1.48 11.07
N ASP A 22 14.55 1.99 11.48
CA ASP A 22 15.08 1.76 12.83
C ASP A 22 14.38 2.62 13.88
N GLU A 23 14.12 3.89 13.53
CA GLU A 23 13.44 4.83 14.43
C GLU A 23 12.67 5.87 13.62
N ILE A 24 11.70 6.51 14.26
CA ILE A 24 10.89 7.54 13.63
C ILE A 24 11.58 8.89 13.80
N THR A 25 12.26 9.32 12.74
CA THR A 25 13.01 10.58 12.68
C THR A 25 12.16 11.68 12.07
N ASP A 26 12.67 12.92 12.07
CA ASP A 26 12.03 14.04 11.37
C ASP A 26 11.91 13.77 9.87
N ASP A 27 12.88 13.04 9.27
CA ASP A 27 12.83 12.67 7.86
C ASP A 27 11.67 11.71 7.58
N ILE A 28 11.38 10.79 8.48
CA ILE A 28 10.22 9.88 8.34
C ILE A 28 8.91 10.67 8.45
N HIS A 29 8.83 11.62 9.38
CA HIS A 29 7.66 12.51 9.47
C HIS A 29 7.47 13.33 8.21
N ALA A 30 8.54 13.87 7.63
CA ALA A 30 8.49 14.60 6.37
C ALA A 30 8.04 13.70 5.20
N LEU A 31 8.52 12.45 5.18
CA LEU A 31 8.10 11.47 4.18
C LEU A 31 6.61 11.16 4.30
N TRP A 32 6.10 10.90 5.50
CA TRP A 32 4.66 10.68 5.72
C TRP A 32 3.83 11.89 5.25
N ALA A 33 4.29 13.12 5.53
CA ALA A 33 3.58 14.33 5.10
C ALA A 33 3.47 14.40 3.58
N ASP A 34 4.57 14.12 2.86
CA ASP A 34 4.58 14.06 1.40
C ASP A 34 3.69 12.93 0.87
N MET A 35 3.70 11.78 1.52
CA MET A 35 2.89 10.62 1.13
C MET A 35 1.40 10.87 1.31
N VAL A 36 1.00 11.52 2.40
CA VAL A 36 -0.40 11.90 2.63
C VAL A 36 -0.87 12.86 1.53
N GLU A 37 -0.08 13.86 1.20
CA GLU A 37 -0.41 14.82 0.14
C GLU A 37 -0.53 14.13 -1.22
N THR A 38 0.41 13.24 -1.53
CA THR A 38 0.41 12.47 -2.78
C THR A 38 -0.80 11.53 -2.85
N MET A 39 -1.11 10.82 -1.76
CA MET A 39 -2.28 9.95 -1.66
C MET A 39 -3.58 10.71 -1.87
N ASP A 40 -3.74 11.86 -1.21
CA ASP A 40 -4.96 12.67 -1.30
C ASP A 40 -5.15 13.25 -2.72
N ALA A 41 -4.06 13.60 -3.39
CA ALA A 41 -4.10 14.11 -4.76
C ALA A 41 -4.44 13.04 -5.80
N MET A 42 -4.18 11.78 -5.53
CA MET A 42 -4.42 10.64 -6.42
C MET A 42 -5.91 10.52 -6.90
N PRO A 43 -7.00 10.62 -6.11
CA PRO A 43 -7.13 10.26 -4.71
C PRO A 43 -7.10 8.76 -4.49
N GLY A 44 -6.48 8.31 -3.41
CA GLY A 44 -6.35 6.91 -3.06
C GLY A 44 -6.68 6.63 -1.60
N VAL A 45 -6.77 5.35 -1.26
CA VAL A 45 -7.05 4.89 0.11
C VAL A 45 -5.79 4.46 0.86
N GLY A 46 -4.65 4.51 0.19
CA GLY A 46 -3.35 4.20 0.80
C GLY A 46 -2.20 4.45 -0.17
N LEU A 47 -1.00 4.50 0.38
CA LEU A 47 0.23 4.65 -0.38
C LEU A 47 1.38 4.03 0.41
N ALA A 48 2.26 3.30 -0.28
CA ALA A 48 3.49 2.76 0.27
C ALA A 48 4.70 3.50 -0.32
N ALA A 49 5.73 3.72 0.48
CA ALA A 49 6.90 4.49 0.06
C ALA A 49 7.58 3.97 -1.23
N PRO A 50 7.70 2.64 -1.46
CA PRO A 50 8.26 2.15 -2.72
C PRO A 50 7.50 2.60 -3.98
N GLN A 51 6.21 2.91 -3.88
CA GLN A 51 5.42 3.40 -5.03
C GLN A 51 5.90 4.76 -5.53
N ILE A 52 6.58 5.51 -4.70
CA ILE A 52 7.22 6.78 -5.07
C ILE A 52 8.75 6.70 -5.05
N GLY A 53 9.28 5.48 -5.05
CA GLY A 53 10.73 5.23 -5.18
C GLY A 53 11.53 5.30 -3.89
N VAL A 54 10.88 5.43 -2.74
CA VAL A 54 11.55 5.43 -1.43
C VAL A 54 11.49 4.01 -0.85
N MET A 55 12.65 3.36 -0.74
CA MET A 55 12.73 1.93 -0.40
C MET A 55 12.78 1.69 1.10
N LEU A 56 11.82 2.26 1.82
CA LEU A 56 11.64 2.11 3.26
C LEU A 56 10.26 1.54 3.57
N GLN A 57 10.16 0.80 4.67
CA GLN A 57 8.89 0.23 5.14
C GLN A 57 8.04 1.29 5.82
N VAL A 58 7.52 2.21 5.02
CA VAL A 58 6.67 3.32 5.43
C VAL A 58 5.43 3.35 4.55
N ALA A 59 4.26 3.51 5.17
CA ALA A 59 2.99 3.56 4.46
C ALA A 59 2.01 4.50 5.15
N VAL A 60 1.00 4.93 4.39
CA VAL A 60 -0.16 5.68 4.90
C VAL A 60 -1.43 5.01 4.41
N VAL A 61 -2.48 5.07 5.21
CA VAL A 61 -3.80 4.55 4.85
C VAL A 61 -4.87 5.53 5.32
N ASP A 62 -5.82 5.83 4.47
CA ASP A 62 -7.04 6.51 4.84
C ASP A 62 -8.16 6.01 3.92
N ALA A 63 -9.04 5.19 4.48
CA ALA A 63 -10.15 4.57 3.75
C ALA A 63 -11.45 5.38 3.87
N THR A 64 -11.41 6.57 4.51
CA THR A 64 -12.60 7.40 4.70
C THR A 64 -12.78 8.39 3.54
N PRO A 65 -14.03 8.64 3.12
CA PRO A 65 -14.29 9.64 2.06
C PRO A 65 -13.90 11.06 2.46
N ASP A 66 -14.04 11.41 3.74
CA ASP A 66 -13.75 12.75 4.27
C ASP A 66 -12.31 12.94 4.73
N ARG A 67 -11.44 11.94 4.53
CA ARG A 67 -10.03 11.99 4.93
C ARG A 67 -9.82 12.24 6.42
N SER A 68 -10.68 11.66 7.25
CA SER A 68 -10.70 11.88 8.70
C SER A 68 -9.97 10.80 9.50
N ARG A 69 -9.51 9.71 8.87
CA ARG A 69 -8.88 8.58 9.58
C ARG A 69 -7.57 8.19 8.91
N ARG A 70 -6.60 9.09 8.97
CA ARG A 70 -5.25 8.82 8.48
C ARG A 70 -4.50 7.96 9.46
N ILE A 71 -3.88 6.89 8.96
CA ILE A 71 -3.06 5.98 9.75
C ILE A 71 -1.67 5.97 9.14
N LEU A 72 -0.67 6.34 9.95
CA LEU A 72 0.73 6.39 9.56
C LEU A 72 1.42 5.15 10.11
N LEU A 73 2.02 4.35 9.24
CA LEU A 73 2.61 3.07 9.61
C LEU A 73 4.08 3.01 9.19
N ALA A 74 4.91 2.47 10.08
CA ALA A 74 6.27 2.05 9.75
C ALA A 74 6.45 0.61 10.19
N ASN A 75 7.19 -0.18 9.41
CA ASN A 75 7.43 -1.61 9.68
C ASN A 75 6.15 -2.42 9.96
N PRO A 76 5.10 -2.29 9.16
CA PRO A 76 3.86 -3.00 9.45
C PRO A 76 4.01 -4.50 9.21
N THR A 77 3.44 -5.31 10.12
CA THR A 77 3.44 -6.77 10.05
C THR A 77 2.06 -7.29 10.40
N VAL A 78 1.50 -8.14 9.56
CA VAL A 78 0.22 -8.82 9.86
C VAL A 78 0.48 -9.89 10.93
N LEU A 79 -0.20 -9.75 12.06
CA LEU A 79 -0.13 -10.71 13.16
C LEU A 79 -1.16 -11.81 13.01
N THR A 80 -2.39 -11.46 12.68
CA THR A 80 -3.50 -12.39 12.47
C THR A 80 -4.37 -11.90 11.31
N ALA A 81 -5.01 -12.85 10.64
CA ALA A 81 -5.95 -12.57 9.56
C ALA A 81 -7.21 -13.41 9.76
N SER A 82 -8.37 -12.88 9.41
CA SER A 82 -9.63 -13.61 9.51
C SER A 82 -9.68 -14.76 8.50
N ASP A 83 -10.41 -15.84 8.87
CA ASP A 83 -10.74 -16.91 7.93
C ASP A 83 -11.73 -16.44 6.87
N GLU A 84 -12.62 -15.52 7.23
CA GLU A 84 -13.53 -14.89 6.30
C GLU A 84 -12.75 -14.02 5.32
N VAL A 85 -13.00 -14.22 4.02
CA VAL A 85 -12.38 -13.47 2.94
C VAL A 85 -13.44 -12.69 2.17
N GLU A 86 -12.98 -11.67 1.45
CA GLU A 86 -13.83 -10.79 0.67
C GLU A 86 -13.14 -10.44 -0.63
N ALA A 87 -13.89 -10.47 -1.73
CA ALA A 87 -13.41 -10.00 -3.02
C ALA A 87 -13.65 -8.48 -3.11
N GLY A 88 -12.70 -7.77 -3.67
CA GLY A 88 -12.82 -6.34 -3.90
C GLY A 88 -11.91 -5.87 -5.01
N THR A 89 -12.28 -4.77 -5.65
CA THR A 89 -11.53 -4.20 -6.75
C THR A 89 -10.28 -3.50 -6.24
N GLU A 90 -9.13 -3.83 -6.82
CA GLU A 90 -7.86 -3.16 -6.54
C GLU A 90 -7.20 -2.65 -7.82
N ALA A 91 -6.47 -1.56 -7.67
CA ALA A 91 -5.70 -0.93 -8.74
C ALA A 91 -4.47 -0.27 -8.11
N SER A 92 -3.54 0.20 -8.95
CA SER A 92 -2.36 0.90 -8.47
C SER A 92 -1.95 1.97 -9.46
N PRO A 93 -1.58 3.19 -9.00
CA PRO A 93 -1.09 4.25 -9.89
C PRO A 93 0.22 3.89 -10.59
N ASN A 94 0.91 2.84 -10.13
CA ASN A 94 2.15 2.36 -10.74
C ASN A 94 1.90 1.54 -12.00
N LEU A 95 0.67 1.09 -12.23
CA LEU A 95 0.22 0.43 -13.46
C LEU A 95 -1.18 0.95 -13.79
N PRO A 96 -1.30 2.16 -14.35
CA PRO A 96 -2.60 2.78 -14.59
C PRO A 96 -3.39 2.10 -15.71
N GLY A 97 -4.71 2.30 -15.71
CA GLY A 97 -5.60 1.85 -16.76
C GLY A 97 -6.16 0.43 -16.57
N VAL A 98 -5.80 -0.25 -15.51
CA VAL A 98 -6.30 -1.61 -15.21
C VAL A 98 -6.65 -1.75 -13.74
N HIS A 99 -7.48 -2.74 -13.47
CA HIS A 99 -7.87 -3.14 -12.11
C HIS A 99 -8.22 -4.63 -12.11
N ALA A 100 -8.35 -5.21 -10.92
CA ALA A 100 -8.76 -6.62 -10.79
C ALA A 100 -9.47 -6.84 -9.47
N GLU A 101 -10.32 -7.87 -9.44
CA GLU A 101 -10.91 -8.38 -8.22
C GLU A 101 -9.89 -9.22 -7.47
N ILE A 102 -9.57 -8.81 -6.25
CA ILE A 102 -8.61 -9.50 -5.39
C ILE A 102 -9.31 -10.00 -4.15
N VAL A 103 -9.13 -11.28 -3.82
CA VAL A 103 -9.66 -11.88 -2.60
C VAL A 103 -8.64 -11.68 -1.48
N ARG A 104 -9.08 -11.09 -0.38
CA ARG A 104 -8.24 -10.88 0.80
C ARG A 104 -9.00 -11.21 2.08
N PRO A 105 -8.29 -11.55 3.18
CA PRO A 105 -8.92 -11.57 4.50
C PRO A 105 -9.69 -10.27 4.76
N LYS A 106 -10.91 -10.41 5.26
CA LYS A 106 -11.81 -9.29 5.53
C LYS A 106 -11.31 -8.43 6.70
N ALA A 107 -10.61 -9.06 7.65
CA ALA A 107 -10.07 -8.38 8.82
C ALA A 107 -8.64 -8.87 9.10
N VAL A 108 -7.79 -7.96 9.55
CA VAL A 108 -6.41 -8.25 9.95
C VAL A 108 -6.06 -7.48 11.21
N THR A 109 -5.16 -8.05 12.01
CA THR A 109 -4.50 -7.34 13.11
C THR A 109 -3.06 -7.08 12.69
N VAL A 110 -2.61 -5.84 12.79
CA VAL A 110 -1.30 -5.39 12.32
C VAL A 110 -0.53 -4.74 13.46
N ARG A 111 0.75 -5.10 13.58
CA ARG A 111 1.70 -4.44 14.45
C ARG A 111 2.56 -3.49 13.62
N PHE A 112 2.80 -2.29 14.11
CA PHE A 112 3.61 -1.28 13.42
C PHE A 112 4.17 -0.25 14.39
N LEU A 113 5.17 0.50 13.96
CA LEU A 113 5.61 1.72 14.64
C LEU A 113 4.70 2.87 14.21
N ASN A 114 4.14 3.58 15.18
CA ASN A 114 3.29 4.74 14.92
C ASN A 114 4.10 6.04 14.80
N ALA A 115 3.41 7.15 14.59
CA ALA A 115 4.06 8.47 14.42
C ALA A 115 4.85 8.94 15.65
N GLN A 116 4.59 8.38 16.82
CA GLN A 116 5.32 8.68 18.05
C GLN A 116 6.52 7.74 18.27
N GLY A 117 6.78 6.83 17.33
CA GLY A 117 7.86 5.86 17.45
C GLY A 117 7.58 4.74 18.43
N VAL A 118 6.32 4.52 18.76
CA VAL A 118 5.88 3.47 19.70
C VAL A 118 5.26 2.32 18.91
N ILE A 119 5.53 1.07 19.34
CA ILE A 119 4.89 -0.10 18.74
C ILE A 119 3.40 -0.07 19.07
N ASP A 120 2.60 -0.12 18.02
CA ASP A 120 1.15 -0.10 18.08
C ASP A 120 0.61 -1.40 17.48
N ARG A 121 -0.58 -1.77 17.91
CA ARG A 121 -1.28 -2.94 17.41
C ARG A 121 -2.73 -2.56 17.17
N ARG A 122 -3.20 -2.73 15.94
CA ARG A 122 -4.57 -2.35 15.57
C ARG A 122 -5.25 -3.43 14.77
N ASP A 123 -6.56 -3.51 14.98
CA ASP A 123 -7.46 -4.33 14.18
C ASP A 123 -8.04 -3.48 13.07
N PHE A 124 -8.00 -4.01 11.85
CA PHE A 124 -8.56 -3.38 10.66
C PHE A 124 -9.58 -4.31 10.03
N GLU A 125 -10.63 -3.76 9.44
CA GLU A 125 -11.61 -4.54 8.70
C GLU A 125 -12.10 -3.79 7.46
N GLY A 126 -12.73 -4.50 6.53
CA GLY A 126 -13.31 -3.92 5.32
C GLY A 126 -12.27 -3.27 4.41
N LEU A 127 -12.60 -2.11 3.87
CA LEU A 127 -11.72 -1.36 2.95
C LEU A 127 -10.40 -0.97 3.60
N GLU A 128 -10.42 -0.60 4.87
CA GLU A 128 -9.21 -0.26 5.62
C GLU A 128 -8.26 -1.45 5.71
N ALA A 129 -8.78 -2.64 6.03
CA ALA A 129 -7.98 -3.88 6.06
C ALA A 129 -7.42 -4.21 4.66
N ARG A 130 -8.21 -4.01 3.62
CA ARG A 130 -7.77 -4.22 2.24
C ARG A 130 -6.62 -3.30 1.88
N SER A 131 -6.75 -2.02 2.21
CA SER A 131 -5.71 -1.03 1.93
C SER A 131 -4.41 -1.33 2.67
N VAL A 132 -4.49 -1.67 3.96
CA VAL A 132 -3.31 -2.02 4.75
C VAL A 132 -2.57 -3.22 4.15
N GLN A 133 -3.31 -4.27 3.77
CA GLN A 133 -2.72 -5.46 3.14
C GLN A 133 -2.08 -5.14 1.78
N HIS A 134 -2.74 -4.31 0.98
CA HIS A 134 -2.21 -3.85 -0.31
C HIS A 134 -0.88 -3.11 -0.12
N GLN A 135 -0.79 -2.23 0.88
CA GLN A 135 0.44 -1.50 1.17
C GLN A 135 1.54 -2.42 1.68
N ILE A 136 1.21 -3.39 2.54
CA ILE A 136 2.17 -4.38 3.01
C ILE A 136 2.73 -5.20 1.85
N ASP A 137 1.90 -5.55 0.86
CA ASP A 137 2.39 -6.20 -0.36
C ASP A 137 3.45 -5.35 -1.06
N HIS A 138 3.18 -4.06 -1.26
CA HIS A 138 4.16 -3.14 -1.88
C HIS A 138 5.47 -3.09 -1.09
N LEU A 139 5.40 -3.07 0.24
CA LEU A 139 6.59 -3.07 1.09
C LEU A 139 7.40 -4.37 0.97
N ALA A 140 6.75 -5.46 0.59
CA ALA A 140 7.40 -6.75 0.34
C ALA A 140 7.86 -6.93 -1.11
N GLY A 141 7.71 -5.91 -1.96
CA GLY A 141 8.07 -5.99 -3.37
C GLY A 141 7.03 -6.72 -4.22
N ARG A 142 5.76 -6.66 -3.83
CA ARG A 142 4.66 -7.32 -4.52
C ARG A 142 3.61 -6.32 -4.98
N MET A 143 2.99 -6.62 -6.10
CA MET A 143 1.83 -5.87 -6.61
C MET A 143 0.55 -6.65 -6.31
N TYR A 144 -0.59 -5.94 -6.28
CA TYR A 144 -1.88 -6.59 -6.02
C TYR A 144 -2.16 -7.76 -6.97
N PHE A 145 -1.77 -7.65 -8.24
CA PHE A 145 -2.01 -8.69 -9.24
C PHE A 145 -1.14 -9.94 -9.05
N ASP A 146 -0.14 -9.91 -8.18
CA ASP A 146 0.60 -11.11 -7.79
C ASP A 146 -0.28 -12.09 -6.99
N ASN A 147 -1.43 -11.63 -6.52
CA ASN A 147 -2.44 -12.49 -5.87
C ASN A 147 -3.35 -13.21 -6.88
N LEU A 148 -3.23 -12.91 -8.17
CA LEU A 148 -3.97 -13.59 -9.24
C LEU A 148 -3.20 -14.83 -9.72
N GLY A 149 -3.93 -15.75 -10.34
CA GLY A 149 -3.28 -16.83 -11.09
C GLY A 149 -2.52 -16.26 -12.28
N ARG A 150 -1.52 -17.02 -12.75
CA ARG A 150 -0.60 -16.58 -13.81
C ARG A 150 -1.29 -16.06 -15.06
N VAL A 151 -2.33 -16.74 -15.52
CA VAL A 151 -3.05 -16.36 -16.77
C VAL A 151 -3.72 -15.00 -16.60
N LYS A 152 -4.46 -14.80 -15.52
CA LYS A 152 -5.15 -13.54 -15.25
C LYS A 152 -4.16 -12.39 -15.05
N ARG A 153 -3.06 -12.64 -14.34
CA ARG A 153 -2.00 -11.69 -14.14
C ARG A 153 -1.39 -11.22 -15.46
N ASP A 154 -1.00 -12.17 -16.31
CA ASP A 154 -0.38 -11.86 -17.60
C ASP A 154 -1.34 -11.10 -18.52
N MET A 155 -2.63 -11.44 -18.51
CA MET A 155 -3.66 -10.74 -19.26
C MET A 155 -3.82 -9.29 -18.79
N LEU A 156 -3.81 -9.05 -17.49
CA LEU A 156 -3.92 -7.72 -16.90
C LEU A 156 -2.74 -6.83 -17.30
N ILE A 157 -1.52 -7.35 -17.19
CA ILE A 157 -0.31 -6.62 -17.57
C ILE A 157 -0.32 -6.28 -19.06
N ARG A 158 -0.74 -7.23 -19.89
CA ARG A 158 -0.85 -7.01 -21.34
C ARG A 158 -1.90 -5.94 -21.67
N LYS A 159 -3.04 -5.93 -20.99
CA LYS A 159 -4.07 -4.92 -21.14
C LYS A 159 -3.56 -3.53 -20.79
N ALA A 160 -2.78 -3.41 -19.72
CA ALA A 160 -2.19 -2.15 -19.30
C ALA A 160 -1.25 -1.58 -20.37
N ARG A 161 -0.46 -2.43 -21.04
CA ARG A 161 0.43 -2.02 -22.13
C ARG A 161 -0.34 -1.46 -23.32
N LYS A 162 -1.49 -2.02 -23.62
CA LYS A 162 -2.34 -1.57 -24.75
C LYS A 162 -3.02 -0.24 -24.47
N SER A 163 -3.19 0.14 -23.20
CA SER A 163 -3.85 1.37 -22.80
C SER A 163 -2.92 2.59 -22.76
N ARG A 164 -1.64 2.38 -23.03
CA ARG A 164 -0.64 3.45 -23.08
C ARG A 164 -0.58 4.13 -24.43
#